data_e0bba1d9ce23f8ba266572eb4cfc16b9
#
_entry.id   e0bba1d9ce23f8ba266572eb4cfc16b9
#
_cell.length_a   1.000
_cell.length_b   1.000
_cell.length_c   1.000
_cell.angle_alpha   90.00
_cell.angle_beta   90.00
_cell.angle_gamma   90.00
#
_symmetry.space_group_name_H-M   'P 1'
#
loop_
_entity.id
_entity.type
_entity.pdbx_description
1 polymer ?
#
loop_
_entity_poly.entity_id
_entity_poly.type
_entity_poly.pdbx_seq_one_letter_code
_entity_poly.pdbx_strand_id
1 'polypeptide(L)'
;MLPVMNSLCFAVLLSAAGMACALAQPVTAQPAPASQTQPPPTMRTWFIRLIPPRPNFDKTLSESEEAIMKQHFVYLKELFEKGVCIFAGPVLNPRGVYGVLVIEAASEDEARAIAAADPSVKAGVNRIEVAEMRVAFLGKTH
;
A
#
# COMPACT_ATOMS: atom_id res chain seq x y z
N MET A 1 -48.93 -26.46 21.12
CA MET A 1 -49.08 -26.83 22.53
C MET A 1 -48.27 -25.87 23.37
N LEU A 2 -48.95 -24.89 23.90
CA LEU A 2 -48.57 -23.98 25.00
C LEU A 2 -48.92 -24.71 26.31
N PRO A 3 -48.66 -24.19 27.48
CA PRO A 3 -47.73 -23.18 28.06
C PRO A 3 -47.02 -23.74 29.32
N VAL A 4 -46.21 -22.96 30.04
CA VAL A 4 -46.45 -22.66 31.47
C VAL A 4 -45.64 -21.46 31.93
N MET A 5 -46.35 -20.48 32.38
CA MET A 5 -46.04 -19.36 33.30
C MET A 5 -45.75 -19.88 34.71
N ASN A 6 -44.84 -19.24 35.44
CA ASN A 6 -44.98 -18.94 36.87
C ASN A 6 -43.91 -17.90 37.26
N SER A 7 -44.25 -16.78 37.66
CA SER A 7 -44.93 -16.25 38.84
C SER A 7 -43.97 -15.76 39.93
N LEU A 8 -43.96 -14.47 40.05
CA LEU A 8 -43.75 -13.57 41.22
C LEU A 8 -43.06 -14.15 42.48
N CYS A 9 -42.07 -13.40 42.94
CA CYS A 9 -42.05 -13.04 44.35
C CYS A 9 -41.48 -11.65 44.59
N PHE A 10 -42.30 -10.80 45.13
CA PHE A 10 -42.04 -9.47 45.70
C PHE A 10 -41.21 -9.66 47.00
N ALA A 11 -40.18 -8.85 47.17
CA ALA A 11 -39.69 -8.49 48.48
C ALA A 11 -39.15 -7.06 48.47
N VAL A 12 -39.98 -6.16 49.01
CA VAL A 12 -39.59 -4.82 49.41
C VAL A 12 -38.85 -4.92 50.75
N LEU A 13 -37.67 -4.35 50.83
CA LEU A 13 -37.08 -3.97 52.10
C LEU A 13 -36.40 -2.61 51.97
N LEU A 14 -37.01 -1.68 52.68
CA LEU A 14 -36.55 -0.35 53.00
C LEU A 14 -35.34 -0.44 53.94
N SER A 15 -34.26 0.30 53.73
CA SER A 15 -33.60 1.00 54.83
C SER A 15 -32.30 1.71 54.42
N ALA A 16 -32.21 2.90 54.92
CA ALA A 16 -31.05 3.62 55.42
C ALA A 16 -30.19 4.41 54.42
N ALA A 17 -30.38 5.71 54.53
CA ALA A 17 -29.51 6.77 54.10
C ALA A 17 -28.09 6.58 54.69
N GLY A 18 -27.13 6.39 53.82
CA GLY A 18 -25.71 6.53 54.10
C GLY A 18 -25.16 7.65 53.24
N MET A 19 -24.98 8.82 53.85
CA MET A 19 -24.33 9.97 53.25
C MET A 19 -22.84 9.71 53.22
N ALA A 20 -22.36 9.08 52.09
CA ALA A 20 -20.93 8.89 51.85
C ALA A 20 -20.39 10.15 51.22
N CYS A 21 -19.61 10.88 52.01
CA CYS A 21 -18.76 11.97 51.57
C CYS A 21 -17.75 11.44 50.57
N ALA A 22 -17.96 11.71 49.28
CA ALA A 22 -17.02 11.38 48.23
C ALA A 22 -15.80 12.32 48.32
N LEU A 23 -14.74 11.82 48.91
CA LEU A 23 -13.43 12.45 48.82
C LEU A 23 -13.00 12.39 47.35
N ALA A 24 -13.03 13.56 46.68
CA ALA A 24 -12.50 13.72 45.34
C ALA A 24 -11.00 13.42 45.36
N GLN A 25 -10.64 12.30 44.78
CA GLN A 25 -9.21 11.97 44.54
C GLN A 25 -8.71 12.90 43.44
N PRO A 26 -7.51 13.48 43.58
CA PRO A 26 -6.90 14.24 42.50
C PRO A 26 -6.59 13.27 41.36
N VAL A 27 -7.19 13.52 40.21
CA VAL A 27 -6.82 12.83 38.93
C VAL A 27 -5.40 13.27 38.62
N THR A 28 -4.43 12.42 38.94
CA THR A 28 -3.06 12.56 38.44
C THR A 28 -3.12 12.40 36.92
N ALA A 29 -2.96 13.51 36.21
CA ALA A 29 -2.81 13.50 34.76
C ALA A 29 -1.61 12.60 34.40
N GLN A 30 -1.91 11.43 33.84
CA GLN A 30 -0.88 10.54 33.31
C GLN A 30 -0.23 11.26 32.13
N PRO A 31 1.11 11.45 32.12
CA PRO A 31 1.75 12.07 30.97
C PRO A 31 1.44 11.26 29.72
N ALA A 32 1.02 11.94 28.65
CA ALA A 32 0.78 11.33 27.36
C ALA A 32 2.03 10.53 26.94
N PRO A 33 1.86 9.31 26.36
CA PRO A 33 2.99 8.54 25.92
C PRO A 33 3.79 9.39 24.93
N ALA A 34 5.07 9.58 25.26
CA ALA A 34 6.01 10.29 24.40
C ALA A 34 5.94 9.65 23.01
N SER A 35 5.69 10.48 22.00
CA SER A 35 5.75 10.06 20.59
C SER A 35 7.11 9.40 20.37
N GLN A 36 7.11 8.08 20.27
CA GLN A 36 8.30 7.33 19.87
C GLN A 36 8.62 7.78 18.45
N THR A 37 9.66 8.56 18.29
CA THR A 37 10.22 8.92 16.98
C THR A 37 10.69 7.60 16.35
N GLN A 38 9.86 7.00 15.51
CA GLN A 38 10.27 5.85 14.73
C GLN A 38 11.46 6.25 13.85
N PRO A 39 12.51 5.41 13.78
CA PRO A 39 13.59 5.67 12.85
C PRO A 39 13.02 5.78 11.43
N PRO A 40 13.62 6.62 10.56
CA PRO A 40 13.15 6.77 9.20
C PRO A 40 13.08 5.39 8.53
N PRO A 41 12.06 5.13 7.71
CA PRO A 41 11.89 3.84 7.05
C PRO A 41 13.12 3.54 6.20
N THR A 42 13.66 2.33 6.33
CA THR A 42 14.78 1.87 5.51
C THR A 42 14.26 1.63 4.09
N MET A 43 14.75 2.42 3.13
CA MET A 43 14.41 2.24 1.73
C MET A 43 14.97 0.91 1.22
N ARG A 44 14.18 0.21 0.42
CA ARG A 44 14.50 -1.07 -0.22
C ARG A 44 14.34 -0.95 -1.72
N THR A 45 15.03 -1.77 -2.46
CA THR A 45 14.91 -1.81 -3.92
C THR A 45 13.89 -2.86 -4.34
N TRP A 46 13.00 -2.46 -5.24
CA TRP A 46 11.93 -3.31 -5.77
C TRP A 46 12.04 -3.45 -7.28
N PHE A 47 12.01 -4.69 -7.74
CA PHE A 47 11.92 -5.03 -9.15
C PHE A 47 10.45 -5.18 -9.53
N ILE A 48 10.03 -4.45 -10.54
CA ILE A 48 8.66 -4.47 -11.07
C ILE A 48 8.73 -4.88 -12.53
N ARG A 49 8.04 -5.95 -12.87
CA ARG A 49 7.86 -6.40 -14.23
C ARG A 49 6.50 -5.96 -14.74
N LEU A 50 6.49 -5.27 -15.85
CA LEU A 50 5.29 -4.82 -16.56
C LEU A 50 5.03 -5.78 -17.72
N ILE A 51 3.94 -6.52 -17.67
CA ILE A 51 3.61 -7.59 -18.60
C ILE A 51 2.49 -7.12 -19.52
N PRO A 52 2.77 -6.89 -20.81
CA PRO A 52 1.77 -6.49 -21.78
C PRO A 52 0.80 -7.63 -22.10
N PRO A 53 -0.37 -7.32 -22.71
CA PRO A 53 -1.44 -8.29 -22.91
C PRO A 53 -1.12 -9.36 -23.99
N ARG A 54 -0.10 -9.12 -24.81
CA ARG A 54 0.30 -10.04 -25.92
C ARG A 54 1.79 -9.90 -26.26
N PRO A 55 2.44 -10.96 -26.76
CA PRO A 55 3.90 -10.98 -26.98
C PRO A 55 4.44 -9.93 -27.96
N ASN A 56 3.65 -9.55 -28.96
CA ASN A 56 4.02 -8.57 -29.98
C ASN A 56 3.33 -7.21 -29.78
N PHE A 57 3.01 -6.89 -28.53
CA PHE A 57 2.30 -5.68 -28.14
C PHE A 57 2.97 -4.41 -28.69
N ASP A 58 4.28 -4.33 -28.62
CA ASP A 58 5.10 -3.20 -29.09
C ASP A 58 4.94 -2.90 -30.61
N LYS A 59 4.48 -3.87 -31.39
CA LYS A 59 4.28 -3.77 -32.84
C LYS A 59 2.81 -3.68 -33.24
N THR A 60 1.90 -3.88 -32.31
CA THR A 60 0.47 -4.05 -32.62
C THR A 60 -0.42 -3.20 -31.70
N LEU A 61 0.11 -2.06 -31.21
CA LEU A 61 -0.69 -1.13 -30.41
C LEU A 61 -1.85 -0.57 -31.19
N SER A 62 -3.03 -0.52 -30.58
CA SER A 62 -4.12 0.32 -31.05
C SER A 62 -3.84 1.78 -30.69
N GLU A 63 -4.55 2.71 -31.31
CA GLU A 63 -4.42 4.15 -31.00
C GLU A 63 -4.68 4.45 -29.51
N SER A 64 -5.66 3.77 -28.91
CA SER A 64 -5.95 3.92 -27.47
C SER A 64 -4.82 3.38 -26.59
N GLU A 65 -4.25 2.24 -26.94
CA GLU A 65 -3.09 1.67 -26.21
C GLU A 65 -1.86 2.57 -26.37
N GLU A 66 -1.64 3.13 -27.56
CA GLU A 66 -0.55 4.08 -27.78
C GLU A 66 -0.68 5.34 -26.91
N ALA A 67 -1.89 5.89 -26.82
CA ALA A 67 -2.17 7.05 -25.96
C ALA A 67 -1.89 6.73 -24.49
N ILE A 68 -2.29 5.55 -24.02
CA ILE A 68 -2.01 5.07 -22.66
C ILE A 68 -0.50 4.89 -22.43
N MET A 69 0.21 4.29 -23.39
CA MET A 69 1.66 4.08 -23.28
C MET A 69 2.45 5.41 -23.32
N LYS A 70 1.96 6.45 -23.97
CA LYS A 70 2.53 7.80 -23.85
C LYS A 70 2.39 8.34 -22.41
N GLN A 71 1.23 8.17 -21.77
CA GLN A 71 1.02 8.55 -20.37
C GLN A 71 1.89 7.73 -19.42
N HIS A 72 2.02 6.42 -19.66
CA HIS A 72 2.94 5.53 -18.95
C HIS A 72 4.37 6.06 -18.98
N PHE A 73 4.88 6.44 -20.16
CA PHE A 73 6.23 6.99 -20.29
C PHE A 73 6.42 8.29 -19.49
N VAL A 74 5.42 9.19 -19.50
CA VAL A 74 5.46 10.42 -18.69
C VAL A 74 5.52 10.08 -17.20
N TYR A 75 4.71 9.11 -16.75
CA TYR A 75 4.70 8.66 -15.37
C TYR A 75 6.07 8.10 -14.91
N LEU A 76 6.69 7.24 -15.73
CA LEU A 76 8.02 6.71 -15.42
C LEU A 76 9.08 7.82 -15.36
N LYS A 77 9.00 8.80 -16.26
CA LYS A 77 9.89 9.97 -16.26
C LYS A 77 9.74 10.78 -14.98
N GLU A 78 8.52 11.00 -14.51
CA GLU A 78 8.29 11.69 -13.24
C GLU A 78 8.86 10.92 -12.04
N LEU A 79 8.73 9.59 -11.99
CA LEU A 79 9.34 8.77 -10.95
C LEU A 79 10.87 8.87 -10.97
N PHE A 80 11.46 8.92 -12.15
CA PHE A 80 12.91 9.09 -12.32
C PHE A 80 13.36 10.49 -11.85
N GLU A 81 12.66 11.55 -12.23
CA GLU A 81 12.96 12.92 -11.81
C GLU A 81 12.81 13.14 -10.29
N LYS A 82 11.89 12.39 -9.64
CA LYS A 82 11.74 12.39 -8.19
C LYS A 82 12.77 11.52 -7.46
N GLY A 83 13.64 10.81 -8.18
CA GLY A 83 14.64 9.90 -7.60
C GLY A 83 14.05 8.60 -7.05
N VAL A 84 12.78 8.30 -7.32
CA VAL A 84 12.12 7.04 -6.92
C VAL A 84 12.52 5.90 -7.85
N CYS A 85 12.60 6.18 -9.16
CA CYS A 85 13.01 5.20 -10.17
C CYS A 85 14.53 5.18 -10.32
N ILE A 86 15.14 4.01 -10.14
CA ILE A 86 16.57 3.78 -10.36
C ILE A 86 16.83 3.62 -11.87
N PHE A 87 16.05 2.76 -12.52
CA PHE A 87 16.04 2.61 -13.97
C PHE A 87 14.71 1.98 -14.43
N ALA A 88 14.34 2.24 -15.67
CA ALA A 88 13.19 1.65 -16.33
C ALA A 88 13.48 1.46 -17.84
N GLY A 89 12.80 0.49 -18.44
CA GLY A 89 12.87 0.30 -19.89
C GLY A 89 12.30 -1.03 -20.36
N PRO A 90 12.14 -1.19 -21.69
CA PRO A 90 11.70 -2.44 -22.28
C PRO A 90 12.83 -3.47 -22.32
N VAL A 91 12.48 -4.72 -22.02
CA VAL A 91 13.34 -5.87 -22.28
C VAL A 91 12.90 -6.53 -23.59
N LEU A 92 13.80 -6.51 -24.58
CA LEU A 92 13.55 -7.02 -25.93
C LEU A 92 13.75 -8.55 -25.98
N ASN A 93 12.82 -9.26 -25.36
CA ASN A 93 12.87 -10.71 -25.33
C ASN A 93 12.21 -11.27 -26.61
N PRO A 94 12.86 -12.23 -27.34
CA PRO A 94 12.29 -12.84 -28.54
C PRO A 94 10.93 -13.50 -28.36
N ARG A 95 10.60 -13.94 -27.13
CA ARG A 95 9.31 -14.55 -26.78
C ARG A 95 8.22 -13.53 -26.42
N GLY A 96 8.55 -12.26 -26.40
CA GLY A 96 7.65 -11.15 -26.08
C GLY A 96 8.34 -10.07 -25.26
N VAL A 97 8.17 -8.83 -25.67
CA VAL A 97 8.70 -7.65 -24.96
C VAL A 97 7.94 -7.48 -23.64
N TYR A 98 8.63 -7.09 -22.60
CA TYR A 98 8.05 -6.70 -21.31
C TYR A 98 8.79 -5.48 -20.74
N GLY A 99 8.14 -4.73 -19.87
CA GLY A 99 8.77 -3.60 -19.19
C GLY A 99 9.46 -4.03 -17.89
N VAL A 100 10.54 -3.34 -17.55
CA VAL A 100 11.18 -3.40 -16.25
C VAL A 100 11.18 -2.01 -15.64
N LEU A 101 10.82 -1.92 -14.36
CA LEU A 101 10.93 -0.73 -13.54
C LEU A 101 11.57 -1.14 -12.21
N VAL A 102 12.67 -0.50 -11.85
CA VAL A 102 13.33 -0.71 -10.55
C VAL A 102 13.23 0.58 -9.75
N ILE A 103 12.66 0.47 -8.56
CA ILE A 103 12.37 1.62 -7.69
C ILE A 103 12.90 1.41 -6.27
N GLU A 104 13.00 2.51 -5.53
CA GLU A 104 13.15 2.51 -4.08
C GLU A 104 11.80 2.78 -3.41
N ALA A 105 11.46 1.95 -2.42
CA ALA A 105 10.29 2.12 -1.57
C ALA A 105 10.51 1.51 -0.19
N ALA A 106 9.82 1.99 0.82
CA ALA A 106 9.99 1.52 2.20
C ALA A 106 9.35 0.15 2.45
N SER A 107 8.35 -0.24 1.64
CA SER A 107 7.62 -1.50 1.79
C SER A 107 7.14 -2.05 0.45
N GLU A 108 6.75 -3.34 0.43
CA GLU A 108 6.11 -3.96 -0.73
C GLU A 108 4.80 -3.27 -1.09
N ASP A 109 4.00 -2.89 -0.09
CA ASP A 109 2.73 -2.20 -0.32
C ASP A 109 2.93 -0.86 -1.00
N GLU A 110 3.95 -0.10 -0.60
CA GLU A 110 4.31 1.15 -1.27
C GLU A 110 4.79 0.92 -2.70
N ALA A 111 5.66 -0.08 -2.93
CA ALA A 111 6.11 -0.43 -4.26
C ALA A 111 4.96 -0.86 -5.18
N ARG A 112 4.03 -1.65 -4.65
CA ARG A 112 2.81 -2.04 -5.36
C ARG A 112 1.89 -0.85 -5.65
N ALA A 113 1.75 0.07 -4.69
CA ALA A 113 0.95 1.29 -4.88
C ALA A 113 1.54 2.18 -5.98
N ILE A 114 2.86 2.36 -6.00
CA ILE A 114 3.57 3.09 -7.07
C ILE A 114 3.33 2.40 -8.42
N ALA A 115 3.53 1.09 -8.50
CA ALA A 115 3.32 0.35 -9.75
C ALA A 115 1.85 0.38 -10.22
N ALA A 116 0.89 0.27 -9.30
CA ALA A 116 -0.53 0.33 -9.60
C ALA A 116 -1.00 1.75 -10.01
N ALA A 117 -0.25 2.79 -9.66
CA ALA A 117 -0.54 4.17 -10.06
C ALA A 117 -0.20 4.45 -11.53
N ASP A 118 0.57 3.58 -12.19
CA ASP A 118 0.92 3.68 -13.60
C ASP A 118 -0.34 3.70 -14.49
N PRO A 119 -0.47 4.66 -15.42
CA PRO A 119 -1.61 4.73 -16.33
C PRO A 119 -1.86 3.44 -17.13
N SER A 120 -0.79 2.73 -17.53
CA SER A 120 -0.92 1.48 -18.27
C SER A 120 -1.49 0.33 -17.43
N VAL A 121 -1.21 0.34 -16.13
CA VAL A 121 -1.75 -0.64 -15.16
C VAL A 121 -3.19 -0.28 -14.81
N LYS A 122 -3.48 0.99 -14.53
CA LYS A 122 -4.85 1.48 -14.27
C LYS A 122 -5.81 1.19 -15.41
N ALA A 123 -5.33 1.32 -16.64
CA ALA A 123 -6.11 1.04 -17.83
C ALA A 123 -6.22 -0.46 -18.16
N GLY A 124 -5.58 -1.34 -17.37
CA GLY A 124 -5.57 -2.79 -17.62
C GLY A 124 -4.74 -3.23 -18.83
N VAL A 125 -3.92 -2.34 -19.39
CA VAL A 125 -3.01 -2.67 -20.48
C VAL A 125 -1.87 -3.53 -19.98
N ASN A 126 -1.17 -3.09 -18.94
CA ASN A 126 -0.10 -3.89 -18.34
C ASN A 126 -0.56 -4.55 -17.02
N ARG A 127 -0.12 -5.79 -16.80
CA ARG A 127 -0.13 -6.44 -15.48
C ARG A 127 1.24 -6.24 -14.82
N ILE A 128 1.27 -6.30 -13.48
CA ILE A 128 2.50 -6.14 -12.72
C ILE A 128 2.84 -7.38 -11.92
N GLU A 129 4.15 -7.65 -11.84
CA GLU A 129 4.76 -8.54 -10.84
C GLU A 129 5.76 -7.70 -10.04
N VAL A 130 5.72 -7.77 -8.72
CA VAL A 130 6.58 -7.01 -7.81
C VAL A 130 7.37 -7.97 -6.95
N ALA A 131 8.68 -7.76 -6.85
CA ALA A 131 9.57 -8.55 -6.01
C ALA A 131 10.63 -7.66 -5.35
N GLU A 132 11.00 -7.97 -4.11
CA GLU A 132 12.15 -7.32 -3.47
C GLU A 132 13.43 -7.72 -4.20
N MET A 133 14.27 -6.75 -4.51
CA MET A 133 15.54 -6.95 -5.20
C MET A 133 16.70 -6.54 -4.27
N ARG A 134 17.69 -7.39 -4.14
CA ARG A 134 18.96 -7.03 -3.50
C ARG A 134 19.96 -6.63 -4.55
N VAL A 135 20.31 -5.35 -4.58
CA VAL A 135 21.34 -4.86 -5.48
C VAL A 135 22.70 -5.21 -4.89
N ALA A 136 23.44 -6.09 -5.58
CA ALA A 136 24.80 -6.45 -5.18
C ALA A 136 25.84 -5.45 -5.73
N PHE A 137 25.64 -5.00 -6.96
CA PHE A 137 26.53 -4.04 -7.62
C PHE A 137 25.69 -3.07 -8.46
N LEU A 138 25.99 -1.78 -8.36
CA LEU A 138 25.42 -0.74 -9.20
C LEU A 138 26.55 -0.06 -9.97
N GLY A 139 26.57 -0.27 -11.28
CA GLY A 139 27.53 0.37 -12.17
C GLY A 139 27.18 1.84 -12.41
N LYS A 140 28.16 2.65 -12.77
CA LYS A 140 27.91 4.00 -13.29
C LYS A 140 27.43 3.86 -14.73
N THR A 141 26.31 4.51 -15.05
CA THR A 141 25.91 4.73 -16.45
C THR A 141 26.81 5.82 -17.03
N HIS A 142 27.45 5.51 -18.14
CA HIS A 142 28.28 6.46 -18.91
C HIS A 142 27.42 7.23 -19.88
#